data_e075b5cfff6c50143d2fe35fdc66b804
#
_entry.id   e075b5cfff6c50143d2fe35fdc66b804
#
_cell.length_a   1.000
_cell.length_b   1.000
_cell.length_c   1.000
_cell.angle_alpha   90.00
_cell.angle_beta   90.00
_cell.angle_gamma   90.00
#
_symmetry.space_group_name_H-M   'P 1'
#
loop_
_entity.id
_entity.type
_entity.pdbx_description
1 polymer ?
#
loop_
_entity_poly.entity_id
_entity_poly.type
_entity_poly.pdbx_seq_one_letter_code
_entity_poly.pdbx_strand_id
1 'polypeptide(L)'
;ETCASSLEFTESELIIKHMYIERKMTPLNLYLQEETDEEKITRALDELGLCIKQIAMANIFPGDMLHKNFGITRHGRVIFYDYDEICLMNERNFRSLPKSDDPYAIDTLSVAPNDVFPEQFEHFIVGKRKFKDILKSLHGDLMTPEYWHEVQEKCARGDVQHFTPYNASMRFDRG
;
A
#
# COMPACT_ATOMS: atom_id res chain seq x y z
N GLU A 1 26.93 0.07 4.37
CA GLU A 1 27.43 1.15 3.48
C GLU A 1 26.36 2.25 3.24
N THR A 2 25.07 1.94 3.23
CA THR A 2 23.99 2.90 2.92
C THR A 2 23.76 3.98 4.00
N CYS A 3 24.20 3.76 5.24
CA CYS A 3 24.01 4.71 6.34
C CYS A 3 25.25 5.55 6.69
N ALA A 4 26.35 5.40 5.95
CA ALA A 4 27.63 6.04 6.29
C ALA A 4 27.56 7.58 6.32
N SER A 5 26.73 8.20 5.48
CA SER A 5 26.52 9.65 5.45
C SER A 5 25.76 10.20 6.65
N SER A 6 25.02 9.36 7.35
CA SER A 6 24.21 9.73 8.52
C SER A 6 24.94 9.51 9.85
N LEU A 7 26.16 8.97 9.80
CA LEU A 7 26.96 8.64 10.97
C LEU A 7 28.26 9.45 10.98
N GLU A 8 28.63 9.93 12.15
CA GLU A 8 29.93 10.57 12.39
C GLU A 8 30.57 9.92 13.61
N PHE A 9 31.82 9.51 13.45
CA PHE A 9 32.60 8.88 14.51
C PHE A 9 33.64 9.89 15.01
N THR A 10 33.65 10.14 16.30
CA THR A 10 34.73 10.84 16.98
C THR A 10 35.55 9.83 17.77
N GLU A 11 36.61 10.28 18.46
CA GLU A 11 37.45 9.39 19.29
C GLU A 11 36.68 8.73 20.45
N SER A 12 35.59 9.34 20.92
CA SER A 12 34.82 8.90 22.09
C SER A 12 33.31 8.72 21.85
N GLU A 13 32.79 9.17 20.69
CA GLU A 13 31.34 9.23 20.47
C GLU A 13 30.97 8.78 19.06
N LEU A 14 29.74 8.24 18.94
CA LEU A 14 29.05 7.98 17.69
C LEU A 14 27.88 8.97 17.57
N ILE A 15 27.94 9.87 16.59
CA ILE A 15 26.89 10.83 16.32
C ILE A 15 26.02 10.34 15.16
N ILE A 16 24.73 10.15 15.41
CA ILE A 16 23.72 9.86 14.41
C ILE A 16 23.11 11.19 13.98
N LYS A 17 23.47 11.68 12.79
CA LYS A 17 23.01 12.98 12.26
C LYS A 17 21.54 12.99 11.89
N HIS A 18 21.02 11.83 11.47
CA HIS A 18 19.64 11.68 11.06
C HIS A 18 19.13 10.27 11.42
N MET A 19 17.96 10.21 12.07
CA MET A 19 17.33 8.96 12.44
C MET A 19 15.82 9.10 12.35
N TYR A 20 15.16 8.15 11.68
CA TYR A 20 13.72 8.00 11.73
C TYR A 20 13.36 7.12 12.91
N ILE A 21 12.45 7.58 13.75
CA ILE A 21 11.92 6.79 14.87
C ILE A 21 10.46 6.54 14.61
N GLU A 22 10.12 5.27 14.43
CA GLU A 22 8.75 4.82 14.22
C GLU A 22 8.31 3.86 15.33
N ARG A 23 6.99 3.72 15.48
CA ARG A 23 6.46 2.70 16.39
C ARG A 23 6.79 1.32 15.83
N LYS A 24 7.18 0.41 16.72
CA LYS A 24 7.40 -0.99 16.35
C LYS A 24 6.12 -1.56 15.72
N MET A 25 6.24 -2.05 14.50
CA MET A 25 5.22 -2.77 13.76
C MET A 25 5.74 -4.18 13.43
N THR A 26 4.84 -5.13 13.28
CA THR A 26 5.18 -6.43 12.73
C THR A 26 4.93 -6.38 11.23
N PRO A 27 5.89 -6.71 10.35
CA PRO A 27 5.64 -6.84 8.93
C PRO A 27 4.44 -7.75 8.66
N LEU A 28 3.50 -7.30 7.82
CA LEU A 28 2.23 -7.98 7.64
C LEU A 28 2.40 -9.41 7.09
N ASN A 29 3.41 -9.62 6.24
CA ASN A 29 3.73 -10.96 5.74
C ASN A 29 4.12 -11.92 6.87
N LEU A 30 4.89 -11.47 7.86
CA LEU A 30 5.28 -12.28 9.02
C LEU A 30 4.08 -12.52 9.94
N TYR A 31 3.29 -11.47 10.20
CA TYR A 31 2.06 -11.60 10.99
C TYR A 31 1.11 -12.65 10.40
N LEU A 32 0.85 -12.60 9.09
CA LEU A 32 -0.03 -13.55 8.40
C LEU A 32 0.56 -14.98 8.28
N GLN A 33 1.87 -15.16 8.48
CA GLN A 33 2.50 -16.47 8.54
C GLN A 33 2.35 -17.12 9.92
N GLU A 34 2.43 -16.32 10.99
CA GLU A 34 2.45 -16.78 12.38
C GLU A 34 1.04 -16.86 12.99
N GLU A 35 0.12 -15.99 12.58
CA GLU A 35 -1.24 -15.95 13.13
C GLU A 35 -2.07 -17.13 12.63
N THR A 36 -2.75 -17.79 13.57
CA THR A 36 -3.61 -18.96 13.30
C THR A 36 -5.10 -18.67 13.53
N ASP A 37 -5.40 -17.56 14.22
CA ASP A 37 -6.77 -17.12 14.48
C ASP A 37 -7.38 -16.52 13.23
N GLU A 38 -8.42 -17.16 12.70
CA GLU A 38 -9.08 -16.72 11.46
C GLU A 38 -9.73 -15.35 11.57
N GLU A 39 -10.25 -14.99 12.74
CA GLU A 39 -10.86 -13.67 12.94
C GLU A 39 -9.80 -12.56 12.89
N LYS A 40 -8.65 -12.79 13.51
CA LYS A 40 -7.54 -11.84 13.46
C LYS A 40 -6.94 -11.72 12.07
N ILE A 41 -6.81 -12.82 11.34
CA ILE A 41 -6.37 -12.82 9.94
C ILE A 41 -7.36 -12.01 9.09
N THR A 42 -8.66 -12.26 9.24
CA THR A 42 -9.69 -11.53 8.50
C THR A 42 -9.65 -10.04 8.79
N ARG A 43 -9.52 -9.64 10.05
CA ARG A 43 -9.36 -8.23 10.43
C ARG A 43 -8.10 -7.58 9.86
N ALA A 44 -6.98 -8.30 9.84
CA ALA A 44 -5.74 -7.79 9.28
C ALA A 44 -5.84 -7.56 7.76
N LEU A 45 -6.55 -8.45 7.05
CA LEU A 45 -6.80 -8.31 5.61
C LEU A 45 -7.82 -7.21 5.31
N ASP A 46 -8.83 -7.01 6.18
CA ASP A 46 -9.74 -5.87 6.09
C ASP A 46 -8.99 -4.54 6.28
N GLU A 47 -8.18 -4.43 7.32
CA GLU A 47 -7.33 -3.27 7.57
C GLU A 47 -6.33 -3.01 6.42
N LEU A 48 -5.81 -4.06 5.77
CA LEU A 48 -4.97 -3.91 4.57
C LEU A 48 -5.73 -3.25 3.43
N GLY A 49 -6.93 -3.73 3.11
CA GLY A 49 -7.77 -3.15 2.07
C GLY A 49 -8.16 -1.70 2.38
N LEU A 50 -8.52 -1.42 3.64
CA LEU A 50 -8.80 -0.05 4.10
C LEU A 50 -7.58 0.85 4.00
N CYS A 51 -6.38 0.36 4.35
CA CYS A 51 -5.13 1.11 4.23
C CYS A 51 -4.86 1.50 2.77
N ILE A 52 -4.99 0.56 1.84
CA ILE A 52 -4.82 0.83 0.40
C ILE A 52 -5.82 1.90 -0.07
N LYS A 53 -7.09 1.77 0.31
CA LYS A 53 -8.13 2.75 -0.03
C LYS A 53 -7.85 4.15 0.55
N GLN A 54 -7.38 4.23 1.78
CA GLN A 54 -7.02 5.50 2.43
C GLN A 54 -5.86 6.19 1.71
N ILE A 55 -4.81 5.45 1.33
CA ILE A 55 -3.68 5.97 0.57
C ILE A 55 -4.16 6.50 -0.80
N ALA A 56 -5.00 5.74 -1.50
CA ALA A 56 -5.56 6.14 -2.78
C ALA A 56 -6.40 7.43 -2.66
N MET A 57 -7.27 7.52 -1.65
CA MET A 57 -8.07 8.73 -1.38
C MET A 57 -7.22 9.94 -0.98
N ALA A 58 -6.00 9.73 -0.48
CA ALA A 58 -5.02 10.79 -0.26
C ALA A 58 -4.25 11.20 -1.53
N ASN A 59 -4.70 10.75 -2.71
CA ASN A 59 -4.09 10.99 -4.02
C ASN A 59 -2.70 10.34 -4.17
N ILE A 60 -2.45 9.22 -3.50
CA ILE A 60 -1.19 8.49 -3.55
C ILE A 60 -1.45 7.09 -4.09
N PHE A 61 -0.67 6.67 -5.08
CA PHE A 61 -0.60 5.28 -5.52
C PHE A 61 0.68 4.65 -4.94
N PRO A 62 0.59 3.52 -4.21
CA PRO A 62 1.74 2.94 -3.52
C PRO A 62 2.84 2.39 -4.45
N GLY A 63 2.52 2.11 -5.72
CA GLY A 63 3.43 1.42 -6.64
C GLY A 63 3.50 -0.07 -6.33
N ASP A 64 4.34 -0.48 -5.41
CA ASP A 64 4.43 -1.87 -4.94
C ASP A 64 3.51 -2.11 -3.73
N MET A 65 2.40 -2.83 -3.96
CA MET A 65 1.42 -3.18 -2.93
C MET A 65 1.63 -4.58 -2.32
N LEU A 66 2.84 -5.12 -2.37
CA LEU A 66 3.14 -6.39 -1.69
C LEU A 66 2.90 -6.27 -0.18
N HIS A 67 2.32 -7.29 0.42
CA HIS A 67 2.01 -7.29 1.86
C HIS A 67 3.23 -7.15 2.78
N LYS A 68 4.45 -7.37 2.27
CA LYS A 68 5.70 -7.10 2.99
C LYS A 68 5.95 -5.60 3.21
N ASN A 69 5.34 -4.74 2.39
CA ASN A 69 5.48 -3.28 2.42
C ASN A 69 4.48 -2.62 3.39
N PHE A 70 3.73 -3.45 4.10
CA PHE A 70 2.79 -3.04 5.14
C PHE A 70 3.18 -3.63 6.49
N GLY A 71 2.88 -2.92 7.56
CA GLY A 71 3.09 -3.37 8.93
C GLY A 71 1.80 -3.31 9.73
N ILE A 72 1.62 -4.28 10.62
CA ILE A 72 0.52 -4.28 11.57
C ILE A 72 0.98 -3.77 12.94
N THR A 73 0.25 -2.82 13.49
CA THR A 73 0.53 -2.24 14.81
C THR A 73 -0.02 -3.16 15.91
N ARG A 74 0.41 -2.93 17.15
CA ARG A 74 -0.13 -3.63 18.34
C ARG A 74 -1.65 -3.46 18.55
N HIS A 75 -2.26 -2.48 17.89
CA HIS A 75 -3.70 -2.20 17.95
C HIS A 75 -4.45 -2.79 16.74
N GLY A 76 -3.79 -3.58 15.90
CA GLY A 76 -4.38 -4.23 14.74
C GLY A 76 -4.53 -3.34 13.51
N ARG A 77 -4.03 -2.08 13.54
CA ARG A 77 -4.06 -1.20 12.36
C ARG A 77 -2.94 -1.57 11.39
N VAL A 78 -3.26 -1.63 10.12
CA VAL A 78 -2.28 -1.81 9.05
C VAL A 78 -1.82 -0.45 8.54
N ILE A 79 -0.51 -0.31 8.36
CA ILE A 79 0.15 0.93 7.92
C ILE A 79 1.11 0.58 6.78
N PHE A 80 1.07 1.35 5.72
CA PHE A 80 2.04 1.31 4.64
C PHE A 80 3.32 2.05 5.06
N TYR A 81 4.50 1.49 4.76
CA TYR A 81 5.78 2.10 5.16
C TYR A 81 6.86 2.08 4.07
N ASP A 82 6.55 1.55 2.91
CA ASP A 82 7.47 1.53 1.77
C ASP A 82 7.10 2.64 0.77
N TYR A 83 7.86 3.73 0.79
CA TYR A 83 7.55 4.94 0.02
C TYR A 83 8.45 5.11 -1.22
N ASP A 84 9.23 4.09 -1.58
CA ASP A 84 10.24 4.23 -2.63
C ASP A 84 9.63 4.38 -4.03
N GLU A 85 8.43 3.80 -4.26
CA GLU A 85 7.75 3.78 -5.56
C GLU A 85 6.41 4.54 -5.58
N ILE A 86 6.16 5.38 -4.58
CA ILE A 86 4.91 6.15 -4.54
C ILE A 86 4.85 7.17 -5.68
N CYS A 87 3.64 7.38 -6.19
CA CYS A 87 3.35 8.43 -7.17
C CYS A 87 1.94 8.98 -6.97
N LEU A 88 1.59 10.03 -7.70
CA LEU A 88 0.21 10.54 -7.67
C LEU A 88 -0.72 9.60 -8.47
N MET A 89 -1.99 9.56 -8.08
CA MET A 89 -3.01 8.74 -8.74
C MET A 89 -3.14 9.04 -10.24
N ASN A 90 -3.01 10.31 -10.64
CA ASN A 90 -3.12 10.74 -12.04
C ASN A 90 -1.91 10.38 -12.90
N GLU A 91 -0.83 9.89 -12.30
CA GLU A 91 0.36 9.40 -13.03
C GLU A 91 0.21 7.94 -13.48
N ARG A 92 -0.87 7.28 -13.11
CA ARG A 92 -1.16 5.89 -13.46
C ARG A 92 -2.37 5.80 -14.38
N ASN A 93 -2.35 4.81 -15.24
CA ASN A 93 -3.43 4.50 -16.17
C ASN A 93 -4.01 3.12 -15.81
N PHE A 94 -5.17 3.13 -15.15
CA PHE A 94 -5.82 1.88 -14.74
C PHE A 94 -6.62 1.31 -15.90
N ARG A 95 -6.32 0.08 -16.28
CA ARG A 95 -6.89 -0.60 -17.44
C ARG A 95 -7.33 -2.01 -17.07
N SER A 96 -8.34 -2.51 -17.78
CA SER A 96 -8.67 -3.94 -17.75
C SER A 96 -7.67 -4.73 -18.58
N LEU A 97 -7.37 -5.94 -18.15
CA LEU A 97 -6.67 -6.89 -18.99
C LEU A 97 -7.53 -7.23 -20.21
N PRO A 98 -6.96 -7.26 -21.43
CA PRO A 98 -7.68 -7.72 -22.60
C PRO A 98 -8.18 -9.14 -22.36
N LYS A 99 -9.46 -9.36 -22.58
CA LYS A 99 -10.03 -10.71 -22.62
C LYS A 99 -9.88 -11.21 -24.04
N SER A 100 -8.90 -12.09 -24.30
CA SER A 100 -8.84 -12.82 -25.55
C SER A 100 -9.75 -14.05 -25.44
N ASP A 101 -10.81 -14.06 -26.26
CA ASP A 101 -11.67 -15.24 -26.45
C ASP A 101 -11.03 -16.23 -27.44
N ASP A 102 -9.94 -15.86 -28.10
CA ASP A 102 -9.20 -16.69 -29.05
C ASP A 102 -7.95 -17.28 -28.38
N PRO A 103 -7.87 -18.62 -28.20
CA PRO A 103 -6.70 -19.30 -27.64
C PRO A 103 -5.42 -19.13 -28.52
N TYR A 104 -5.56 -18.68 -29.76
CA TYR A 104 -4.46 -18.46 -30.71
C TYR A 104 -4.16 -16.98 -30.95
N ALA A 105 -4.93 -16.06 -30.37
CA ALA A 105 -4.64 -14.65 -30.46
C ALA A 105 -3.39 -14.37 -29.59
N ILE A 106 -2.29 -14.12 -30.30
CA ILE A 106 -1.14 -13.46 -29.67
C ILE A 106 -1.54 -11.98 -29.55
N ASP A 107 -2.34 -11.67 -28.53
CA ASP A 107 -2.58 -10.29 -28.17
C ASP A 107 -1.26 -9.70 -27.69
N THR A 108 -0.60 -8.98 -28.58
CA THR A 108 0.49 -8.10 -28.20
C THR A 108 -0.12 -6.99 -27.35
N LEU A 109 -0.26 -7.28 -26.05
CA LEU A 109 -0.67 -6.28 -25.09
C LEU A 109 0.40 -5.18 -25.11
N SER A 110 0.08 -4.06 -25.75
CA SER A 110 0.91 -2.88 -25.66
C SER A 110 0.75 -2.33 -24.23
N VAL A 111 1.73 -2.61 -23.38
CA VAL A 111 1.77 -2.12 -21.98
C VAL A 111 2.67 -0.90 -21.95
N ALA A 112 2.09 0.23 -21.55
CA ALA A 112 2.86 1.42 -21.27
C ALA A 112 3.44 1.36 -19.83
N PRO A 113 4.54 2.06 -19.54
CA PRO A 113 5.16 2.03 -18.22
C PRO A 113 4.24 2.45 -17.05
N ASN A 114 3.20 3.24 -17.36
CA ASN A 114 2.25 3.75 -16.37
C ASN A 114 0.95 2.93 -16.31
N ASP A 115 0.82 1.87 -17.11
CA ASP A 115 -0.37 1.03 -17.09
C ASP A 115 -0.40 0.16 -15.83
N VAL A 116 -1.57 0.10 -15.21
CA VAL A 116 -1.85 -0.71 -14.03
C VAL A 116 -3.09 -1.55 -14.31
N PHE A 117 -3.02 -2.82 -14.00
CA PHE A 117 -4.10 -3.78 -14.19
C PHE A 117 -4.60 -4.27 -12.83
N PRO A 118 -5.67 -3.66 -12.26
CA PRO A 118 -6.16 -3.99 -10.93
C PRO A 118 -6.53 -5.45 -10.74
N GLU A 119 -6.97 -6.15 -11.79
CA GLU A 119 -7.30 -7.58 -11.71
C GLU A 119 -6.09 -8.43 -11.28
N GLN A 120 -4.87 -7.94 -11.46
CA GLN A 120 -3.66 -8.64 -11.04
C GLN A 120 -3.34 -8.45 -9.55
N PHE A 121 -3.97 -7.48 -8.87
CA PHE A 121 -3.67 -7.19 -7.47
C PHE A 121 -3.91 -8.38 -6.55
N GLU A 122 -4.90 -9.22 -6.85
CA GLU A 122 -5.13 -10.45 -6.08
C GLU A 122 -3.91 -11.39 -6.08
N HIS A 123 -3.04 -11.29 -7.10
CA HIS A 123 -1.84 -12.13 -7.20
C HIS A 123 -0.65 -11.56 -6.43
N PHE A 124 -0.57 -10.23 -6.32
CA PHE A 124 0.59 -9.53 -5.74
C PHE A 124 0.39 -9.16 -4.27
N ILE A 125 -0.82 -8.69 -3.89
CA ILE A 125 -1.04 -8.16 -2.55
C ILE A 125 -0.84 -9.24 -1.49
N VAL A 126 -1.38 -10.45 -1.68
CA VAL A 126 -1.25 -11.56 -0.73
C VAL A 126 -0.97 -12.89 -1.44
N GLY A 127 -0.05 -13.71 -0.88
CA GLY A 127 0.41 -14.93 -1.54
C GLY A 127 -0.54 -16.12 -1.43
N LYS A 128 -1.11 -16.38 -0.24
CA LYS A 128 -1.91 -17.59 0.03
C LYS A 128 -3.33 -17.44 -0.53
N ARG A 129 -3.84 -18.49 -1.21
CA ARG A 129 -5.20 -18.50 -1.79
C ARG A 129 -6.29 -18.10 -0.79
N LYS A 130 -6.27 -18.67 0.42
CA LYS A 130 -7.22 -18.31 1.49
C LYS A 130 -7.26 -16.81 1.77
N PHE A 131 -6.11 -16.15 1.79
CA PHE A 131 -6.02 -14.70 2.03
C PHE A 131 -6.56 -13.89 0.85
N LYS A 132 -6.34 -14.38 -0.38
CA LYS A 132 -6.89 -13.78 -1.59
C LYS A 132 -8.41 -13.82 -1.57
N ASP A 133 -9.00 -14.97 -1.24
CA ASP A 133 -10.44 -15.15 -1.18
C ASP A 133 -11.08 -14.22 -0.13
N ILE A 134 -10.45 -14.07 1.05
CA ILE A 134 -10.90 -13.14 2.10
C ILE A 134 -10.78 -11.69 1.61
N LEU A 135 -9.63 -11.28 1.11
CA LEU A 135 -9.41 -9.89 0.65
C LEU A 135 -10.38 -9.54 -0.48
N LYS A 136 -10.60 -10.46 -1.41
CA LYS A 136 -11.55 -10.27 -2.51
C LYS A 136 -13.00 -10.18 -2.05
N SER A 137 -13.38 -10.92 -1.03
CA SER A 137 -14.73 -10.85 -0.46
C SER A 137 -15.00 -9.52 0.25
N LEU A 138 -13.98 -8.93 0.87
CA LEU A 138 -14.07 -7.67 1.64
C LEU A 138 -13.82 -6.43 0.77
N HIS A 139 -12.87 -6.52 -0.16
CA HIS A 139 -12.36 -5.41 -0.94
C HIS A 139 -12.19 -5.77 -2.42
N GLY A 140 -13.14 -6.50 -3.00
CA GLY A 140 -13.11 -6.91 -4.41
C GLY A 140 -13.11 -5.74 -5.39
N ASP A 141 -13.61 -4.59 -4.98
CA ASP A 141 -13.58 -3.34 -5.73
C ASP A 141 -12.14 -2.88 -6.04
N LEU A 142 -11.17 -3.14 -5.17
CA LEU A 142 -9.74 -2.86 -5.42
C LEU A 142 -9.19 -3.61 -6.65
N MET A 143 -9.86 -4.71 -7.04
CA MET A 143 -9.46 -5.55 -8.19
C MET A 143 -10.12 -5.10 -9.50
N THR A 144 -10.77 -3.94 -9.52
CA THR A 144 -11.49 -3.42 -10.69
C THR A 144 -10.97 -2.05 -11.09
N PRO A 145 -10.78 -1.75 -12.38
CA PRO A 145 -10.36 -0.43 -12.84
C PRO A 145 -11.35 0.67 -12.46
N GLU A 146 -12.64 0.34 -12.36
CA GLU A 146 -13.72 1.28 -12.06
C GLU A 146 -13.50 1.99 -10.73
N TYR A 147 -13.11 1.27 -9.68
CA TYR A 147 -12.78 1.85 -8.37
C TYR A 147 -11.67 2.89 -8.48
N TRP A 148 -10.59 2.55 -9.19
CA TRP A 148 -9.43 3.43 -9.33
C TRP A 148 -9.73 4.67 -10.16
N HIS A 149 -10.53 4.53 -11.23
CA HIS A 149 -11.01 5.66 -12.01
C HIS A 149 -11.88 6.61 -11.16
N GLU A 150 -12.80 6.06 -10.34
CA GLU A 150 -13.61 6.87 -9.44
C GLU A 150 -12.73 7.67 -8.46
N VAL A 151 -11.70 7.04 -7.90
CA VAL A 151 -10.75 7.73 -7.00
C VAL A 151 -9.96 8.80 -7.76
N GLN A 152 -9.47 8.51 -8.97
CA GLN A 152 -8.78 9.50 -9.80
C GLN A 152 -9.68 10.72 -10.09
N GLU A 153 -10.94 10.50 -10.43
CA GLU A 153 -11.90 11.59 -10.66
C GLU A 153 -12.13 12.43 -9.41
N LYS A 154 -12.25 11.81 -8.22
CA LYS A 154 -12.36 12.52 -6.94
C LYS A 154 -11.14 13.38 -6.69
N CYS A 155 -9.94 12.82 -6.84
CA CYS A 155 -8.69 13.54 -6.68
C CYS A 155 -8.57 14.70 -7.68
N ALA A 156 -8.95 14.51 -8.95
CA ALA A 156 -8.92 15.54 -9.98
C ALA A 156 -9.86 16.73 -9.68
N ARG A 157 -10.96 16.49 -8.98
CA ARG A 157 -11.89 17.54 -8.52
C ARG A 157 -11.43 18.22 -7.22
N GLY A 158 -10.28 17.81 -6.67
CA GLY A 158 -9.76 18.33 -5.41
C GLY A 158 -10.36 17.69 -4.15
N ASP A 159 -11.16 16.63 -4.29
CA ASP A 159 -11.67 15.84 -3.17
C ASP A 159 -10.60 14.85 -2.70
N VAL A 160 -9.58 15.40 -2.07
CA VAL A 160 -8.45 14.64 -1.51
C VAL A 160 -8.60 14.56 -0.01
N GLN A 161 -8.62 13.33 0.52
CA GLN A 161 -8.76 13.13 1.95
C GLN A 161 -7.41 13.22 2.66
N HIS A 162 -7.36 14.01 3.72
CA HIS A 162 -6.20 14.13 4.58
C HIS A 162 -6.41 13.32 5.87
N PHE A 163 -5.74 12.19 5.95
CA PHE A 163 -5.75 11.35 7.14
C PHE A 163 -4.71 11.83 8.14
N THR A 164 -5.17 12.43 9.23
CA THR A 164 -4.26 12.87 10.29
C THR A 164 -4.29 11.88 11.45
N PRO A 165 -3.17 11.19 11.74
CA PRO A 165 -3.12 10.16 12.78
C PRO A 165 -3.23 10.72 14.20
N TYR A 166 -3.14 12.05 14.37
CA TYR A 166 -3.17 12.72 15.66
C TYR A 166 -4.29 13.75 15.72
N ASN A 167 -4.95 13.85 16.86
CA ASN A 167 -5.88 14.93 17.16
C ASN A 167 -5.20 16.29 17.06
N ALA A 168 -5.95 17.33 16.68
CA ALA A 168 -5.39 18.69 16.53
C ALA A 168 -4.66 19.17 17.78
N SER A 169 -5.17 18.83 18.98
CA SER A 169 -4.53 19.15 20.26
C SER A 169 -3.20 18.45 20.54
N MET A 170 -2.85 17.44 19.75
CA MET A 170 -1.60 16.69 19.86
C MET A 170 -0.58 17.08 18.79
N ARG A 171 -0.88 18.05 17.98
CA ARG A 171 0.03 18.57 16.94
C ARG A 171 0.88 19.67 17.51
N PHE A 172 2.15 19.68 17.16
CA PHE A 172 3.00 20.83 17.47
C PHE A 172 2.62 21.98 16.54
N ASP A 173 2.23 23.10 17.13
CA ASP A 173 2.10 24.35 16.39
C ASP A 173 3.51 24.82 16.00
N ARG A 174 3.80 24.81 14.74
CA ARG A 174 5.00 25.45 14.21
C ARG A 174 4.61 26.91 13.96
N GLY A 175 4.78 27.75 15.01
CA GLY A 175 4.65 29.18 14.87
C GLY A 175 5.63 29.78 13.83
#